data_1b088a4298d99898af4e79db7bd1bb75
#
_entry.id   1b088a4298d99898af4e79db7bd1bb75
#
_cell.length_a   1.000
_cell.length_b   1.000
_cell.length_c   1.000
_cell.angle_alpha   90.00
_cell.angle_beta   90.00
_cell.angle_gamma   90.00
#
_symmetry.space_group_name_H-M   'P 1'
#
loop_
_entity.id
_entity.type
_entity.pdbx_description
1 polymer ?
#
loop_
_entity_poly.entity_id
_entity_poly.type
_entity_poly.pdbx_seq_one_letter_code
_entity_poly.pdbx_strand_id
1 'polypeptide(L)'
;TFKDIEKKIFEYACEMAREMTRELLEKYDRDLMVVRDKNAYRSKGKRHTTVKTIYGEVEYDRNVYEVKRDDGTHEFVYLLDEQLKTERVGLISQYLAEQLVAGITEQSYRDCAEEISRTTGQSISPMGVWNVIQSLGEAVCDDENKLVEEHKAGYIKGKEKAPVLFEEADGVYVNLQREKQDKGGIKVGIAYDGWKETGTDRYSLDGKVVVAGFSNSKEFHEYREAAIAEKYDMDETMIRIMNADGAEWIKNVSDPDTIFQLDPFHRNKAIKEAIPHPEAIRDIHEYLDRQDIDGLFDFLDAYKNSISDDEEMERVSRLITYFANNRDGLLPYTERGIKLPANDKGLVYRDMGTMENYIWSIIAKRMKHNHTSWSI
;
A
#
# COMPACT_ATOMS: atom_id res chain seq x y z
N THR A 1 -33.74 -16.61 -29.17
CA THR A 1 -32.58 -17.54 -28.99
C THR A 1 -32.45 -17.90 -27.51
N PHE A 2 -31.68 -18.95 -27.21
CA PHE A 2 -31.36 -19.30 -25.80
C PHE A 2 -30.72 -18.14 -25.05
N LYS A 3 -29.84 -17.39 -25.70
CA LYS A 3 -29.23 -16.15 -25.18
C LYS A 3 -30.27 -15.13 -24.70
N ASP A 4 -31.36 -14.95 -25.43
CA ASP A 4 -32.43 -14.00 -25.07
C ASP A 4 -33.22 -14.50 -23.85
N ILE A 5 -33.40 -15.82 -23.72
CA ILE A 5 -34.04 -16.45 -22.57
C ILE A 5 -33.14 -16.27 -21.33
N GLU A 6 -31.85 -16.57 -21.44
CA GLU A 6 -30.89 -16.43 -20.37
C GLU A 6 -30.81 -14.98 -19.85
N LYS A 7 -30.75 -14.01 -20.79
CA LYS A 7 -30.77 -12.58 -20.44
C LYS A 7 -32.04 -12.19 -19.68
N LYS A 8 -33.21 -12.63 -20.13
CA LYS A 8 -34.47 -12.34 -19.43
C LYS A 8 -34.54 -12.97 -18.04
N ILE A 9 -34.03 -14.20 -17.89
CA ILE A 9 -33.94 -14.85 -16.58
C ILE A 9 -33.04 -14.04 -15.63
N PHE A 10 -31.89 -13.57 -16.13
CA PHE A 10 -31.00 -12.73 -15.34
C PHE A 10 -31.64 -11.41 -14.93
N GLU A 11 -32.31 -10.71 -15.86
CA GLU A 11 -33.04 -9.47 -15.58
C GLU A 11 -34.11 -9.68 -14.50
N TYR A 12 -34.88 -10.77 -14.60
CA TYR A 12 -35.87 -11.14 -13.60
C TYR A 12 -35.28 -11.47 -12.23
N ALA A 13 -34.16 -12.21 -12.23
CA ALA A 13 -33.45 -12.51 -10.98
C ALA A 13 -32.91 -11.25 -10.29
N CYS A 14 -32.41 -10.27 -11.05
CA CYS A 14 -32.00 -8.96 -10.54
C CYS A 14 -33.19 -8.18 -9.96
N GLU A 15 -34.35 -8.21 -10.60
CA GLU A 15 -35.55 -7.55 -10.11
C GLU A 15 -36.03 -8.16 -8.79
N MET A 16 -36.07 -9.49 -8.70
CA MET A 16 -36.42 -10.18 -7.45
C MET A 16 -35.40 -9.84 -6.33
N ALA A 17 -34.12 -9.79 -6.65
CA ALA A 17 -33.08 -9.45 -5.69
C ALA A 17 -33.27 -8.02 -5.13
N ARG A 18 -33.61 -7.05 -6.00
CA ARG A 18 -33.93 -5.68 -5.56
C ARG A 18 -35.13 -5.62 -4.60
N GLU A 19 -36.23 -6.30 -4.96
CA GLU A 19 -37.42 -6.38 -4.11
C GLU A 19 -37.10 -6.98 -2.74
N MET A 20 -36.46 -8.14 -2.71
CA MET A 20 -36.06 -8.82 -1.47
C MET A 20 -35.18 -7.94 -0.60
N THR A 21 -34.20 -7.25 -1.22
CA THR A 21 -33.29 -6.34 -0.49
C THR A 21 -34.05 -5.16 0.09
N ARG A 22 -34.96 -4.54 -0.67
CA ARG A 22 -35.84 -3.47 -0.17
C ARG A 22 -36.64 -3.91 1.06
N GLU A 23 -37.31 -5.07 0.97
CA GLU A 23 -38.10 -5.61 2.08
C GLU A 23 -37.28 -5.90 3.32
N LEU A 24 -36.06 -6.46 3.15
CA LEU A 24 -35.12 -6.73 4.23
C LEU A 24 -34.61 -5.44 4.90
N LEU A 25 -34.21 -4.42 4.13
CA LEU A 25 -33.75 -3.14 4.65
C LEU A 25 -34.85 -2.42 5.42
N GLU A 26 -36.03 -2.35 4.86
CA GLU A 26 -37.18 -1.71 5.52
C GLU A 26 -37.63 -2.48 6.77
N LYS A 27 -37.55 -3.81 6.76
CA LYS A 27 -37.82 -4.62 7.96
C LYS A 27 -36.78 -4.36 9.03
N TYR A 28 -35.50 -4.38 8.68
CA TYR A 28 -34.41 -4.15 9.63
C TYR A 28 -34.52 -2.73 10.23
N ASP A 29 -34.80 -1.73 9.43
CA ASP A 29 -35.04 -0.36 9.89
C ASP A 29 -36.23 -0.26 10.88
N ARG A 30 -37.31 -1.01 10.62
CA ARG A 30 -38.44 -1.11 11.57
C ARG A 30 -38.04 -1.78 12.88
N ASP A 31 -37.22 -2.84 12.82
CA ASP A 31 -36.76 -3.55 14.00
C ASP A 31 -35.84 -2.64 14.84
N LEU A 32 -34.92 -1.89 14.22
CA LEU A 32 -34.09 -0.88 14.88
C LEU A 32 -34.95 0.23 15.53
N MET A 33 -36.02 0.67 14.87
CA MET A 33 -36.94 1.65 15.41
C MET A 33 -37.61 1.17 16.72
N VAL A 34 -37.88 -0.14 16.86
CA VAL A 34 -38.51 -0.70 18.07
C VAL A 34 -37.52 -0.77 19.22
N VAL A 35 -36.25 -1.19 18.96
CA VAL A 35 -35.25 -1.47 20.00
C VAL A 35 -34.44 -0.26 20.42
N ARG A 36 -34.50 0.85 19.68
CA ARG A 36 -33.69 2.05 19.94
C ARG A 36 -33.96 2.67 21.32
N ASP A 37 -32.98 3.36 21.87
CA ASP A 37 -33.21 4.28 23.00
C ASP A 37 -34.05 5.49 22.51
N LYS A 38 -35.29 5.56 22.95
CA LYS A 38 -36.23 6.65 22.55
C LYS A 38 -35.86 8.02 23.13
N ASN A 39 -35.04 8.07 24.19
CA ASN A 39 -34.58 9.31 24.78
C ASN A 39 -33.41 9.90 23.99
N ALA A 40 -32.51 9.04 23.51
CA ALA A 40 -31.34 9.44 22.71
C ALA A 40 -31.74 9.72 21.25
N TYR A 41 -32.62 8.88 20.66
CA TYR A 41 -32.97 8.90 19.24
C TYR A 41 -34.45 9.30 19.03
N ARG A 42 -34.70 10.59 18.84
CA ARG A 42 -36.05 11.11 18.58
C ARG A 42 -36.42 10.95 17.11
N SER A 43 -37.43 10.14 16.80
CA SER A 43 -37.86 9.92 15.42
C SER A 43 -38.40 11.21 14.76
N LYS A 44 -37.96 11.45 13.52
CA LYS A 44 -38.37 12.57 12.65
C LYS A 44 -39.06 12.10 11.35
N GLY A 45 -39.53 10.86 11.34
CA GLY A 45 -40.19 10.26 10.19
C GLY A 45 -39.23 9.48 9.29
N LYS A 46 -39.68 9.24 8.06
CA LYS A 46 -38.93 8.49 7.07
C LYS A 46 -38.32 9.38 6.00
N ARG A 47 -37.26 8.92 5.39
CA ARG A 47 -36.63 9.53 4.19
C ARG A 47 -36.40 8.45 3.15
N HIS A 48 -36.75 8.79 1.93
CA HIS A 48 -36.46 7.98 0.76
C HIS A 48 -34.98 8.01 0.43
N THR A 49 -34.43 6.87 0.01
CA THR A 49 -33.01 6.72 -0.38
C THR A 49 -32.83 5.59 -1.38
N THR A 50 -31.68 5.54 -2.01
CA THR A 50 -31.31 4.52 -3.00
C THR A 50 -29.94 3.96 -2.68
N VAL A 51 -29.76 2.64 -2.69
CA VAL A 51 -28.46 1.99 -2.65
C VAL A 51 -28.17 1.29 -3.96
N LYS A 52 -26.96 1.49 -4.51
CA LYS A 52 -26.49 0.79 -5.71
C LYS A 52 -25.92 -0.56 -5.32
N THR A 53 -26.40 -1.62 -5.96
CA THR A 53 -25.96 -3.00 -5.73
C THR A 53 -25.54 -3.66 -7.04
N ILE A 54 -24.95 -4.84 -6.99
CA ILE A 54 -24.58 -5.59 -8.21
C ILE A 54 -25.79 -6.00 -9.07
N TYR A 55 -26.99 -6.04 -8.49
CA TYR A 55 -28.22 -6.38 -9.21
C TYR A 55 -29.10 -5.16 -9.54
N GLY A 56 -28.56 -3.94 -9.36
CA GLY A 56 -29.20 -2.68 -9.71
C GLY A 56 -29.45 -1.77 -8.51
N GLU A 57 -30.18 -0.70 -8.75
CA GLU A 57 -30.53 0.28 -7.72
C GLU A 57 -31.71 -0.23 -6.90
N VAL A 58 -31.58 -0.17 -5.57
CA VAL A 58 -32.60 -0.53 -4.60
C VAL A 58 -33.10 0.75 -3.91
N GLU A 59 -34.32 1.12 -4.17
CA GLU A 59 -34.98 2.25 -3.54
C GLU A 59 -35.74 1.78 -2.31
N TYR A 60 -35.58 2.47 -1.18
CA TYR A 60 -36.25 2.13 0.08
C TYR A 60 -36.42 3.33 0.99
N ASP A 61 -37.33 3.23 1.97
CA ASP A 61 -37.56 4.25 2.99
C ASP A 61 -36.91 3.85 4.30
N ARG A 62 -36.19 4.79 4.93
CA ARG A 62 -35.53 4.59 6.22
C ARG A 62 -35.91 5.68 7.23
N ASN A 63 -35.88 5.33 8.53
CA ASN A 63 -36.17 6.26 9.60
C ASN A 63 -35.00 7.22 9.84
N VAL A 64 -35.30 8.49 10.04
CA VAL A 64 -34.34 9.51 10.46
C VAL A 64 -34.61 9.88 11.91
N TYR A 65 -33.53 10.04 12.67
CA TYR A 65 -33.57 10.38 14.09
C TYR A 65 -32.80 11.67 14.36
N GLU A 66 -33.34 12.49 15.26
CA GLU A 66 -32.62 13.63 15.84
C GLU A 66 -31.91 13.18 17.12
N VAL A 67 -30.61 13.43 17.21
CA VAL A 67 -29.77 13.17 18.37
C VAL A 67 -29.25 14.50 18.88
N LYS A 68 -29.24 14.69 20.18
CA LYS A 68 -28.62 15.86 20.82
C LYS A 68 -27.19 15.50 21.21
N ARG A 69 -26.21 16.26 20.72
CA ARG A 69 -24.80 16.14 21.09
C ARG A 69 -24.51 16.81 22.44
N ASP A 70 -23.39 16.47 23.05
CA ASP A 70 -22.93 17.02 24.34
C ASP A 70 -22.72 18.54 24.29
N ASP A 71 -22.40 19.10 23.14
CA ASP A 71 -22.25 20.55 22.90
C ASP A 71 -23.62 21.28 22.77
N GLY A 72 -24.73 20.54 22.85
CA GLY A 72 -26.08 21.06 22.72
C GLY A 72 -26.61 21.18 21.28
N THR A 73 -25.81 20.85 20.28
CA THR A 73 -26.24 20.83 18.88
C THR A 73 -27.13 19.61 18.59
N HIS A 74 -27.94 19.71 17.51
CA HIS A 74 -28.81 18.61 17.07
C HIS A 74 -28.29 18.07 15.74
N GLU A 75 -28.20 16.77 15.63
CA GLU A 75 -27.79 16.05 14.44
C GLU A 75 -28.89 15.10 13.98
N PHE A 76 -28.97 14.89 12.66
CA PHE A 76 -29.84 13.87 12.08
C PHE A 76 -29.05 12.64 11.68
N VAL A 77 -29.41 11.50 12.24
CA VAL A 77 -28.75 10.22 12.02
C VAL A 77 -29.72 9.17 11.48
N TYR A 78 -29.17 8.17 10.81
CA TYR A 78 -29.90 7.03 10.27
C TYR A 78 -29.31 5.75 10.90
N LEU A 79 -30.01 5.16 11.87
CA LEU A 79 -29.54 3.96 12.56
C LEU A 79 -29.27 2.78 11.61
N LEU A 80 -30.05 2.67 10.54
CA LEU A 80 -29.84 1.64 9.52
C LEU A 80 -28.50 1.81 8.82
N ASP A 81 -28.13 3.05 8.45
CA ASP A 81 -26.87 3.34 7.75
C ASP A 81 -25.67 3.10 8.64
N GLU A 82 -25.75 3.52 9.92
CA GLU A 82 -24.72 3.26 10.92
C GLU A 82 -24.45 1.76 11.09
N GLN A 83 -25.52 0.96 11.17
CA GLN A 83 -25.41 -0.50 11.31
C GLN A 83 -24.84 -1.18 10.05
N LEU A 84 -25.23 -0.71 8.87
CA LEU A 84 -24.77 -1.25 7.59
C LEU A 84 -23.43 -0.65 7.13
N LYS A 85 -22.92 0.38 7.83
CA LYS A 85 -21.71 1.13 7.48
C LYS A 85 -21.71 1.65 6.04
N THR A 86 -22.90 2.02 5.54
CA THR A 86 -23.08 2.50 4.16
C THR A 86 -22.63 3.94 3.94
N GLU A 87 -22.37 4.69 5.01
CA GLU A 87 -22.02 6.11 4.95
C GLU A 87 -20.62 6.38 4.40
N ARG A 88 -19.68 5.42 4.54
CA ARG A 88 -18.27 5.61 4.19
C ARG A 88 -18.00 5.77 2.69
N VAL A 89 -18.86 5.24 1.83
CA VAL A 89 -18.59 5.16 0.38
C VAL A 89 -19.75 5.71 -0.45
N GLY A 90 -20.67 6.43 0.21
CA GLY A 90 -21.95 6.80 -0.38
C GLY A 90 -22.92 5.59 -0.39
N LEU A 91 -24.07 5.76 -1.04
CA LEU A 91 -25.10 4.73 -1.08
C LEU A 91 -24.78 3.64 -2.14
N ILE A 92 -23.70 2.92 -1.90
CA ILE A 92 -23.25 1.77 -2.70
C ILE A 92 -23.03 0.56 -1.79
N SER A 93 -23.40 -0.63 -2.26
CA SER A 93 -23.13 -1.85 -1.50
C SER A 93 -21.63 -2.14 -1.44
N GLN A 94 -21.16 -2.66 -0.33
CA GLN A 94 -19.77 -3.04 -0.17
C GLN A 94 -19.32 -4.00 -1.27
N TYR A 95 -20.14 -4.97 -1.63
CA TYR A 95 -19.81 -5.94 -2.68
C TYR A 95 -19.63 -5.28 -4.05
N LEU A 96 -20.49 -4.30 -4.43
CA LEU A 96 -20.27 -3.55 -5.68
C LEU A 96 -19.01 -2.70 -5.61
N ALA A 97 -18.73 -2.06 -4.46
CA ALA A 97 -17.51 -1.30 -4.27
C ALA A 97 -16.25 -2.18 -4.43
N GLU A 98 -16.23 -3.38 -3.86
CA GLU A 98 -15.17 -4.36 -4.02
C GLU A 98 -14.95 -4.77 -5.48
N GLN A 99 -16.04 -4.99 -6.24
CA GLN A 99 -15.94 -5.30 -7.68
C GLN A 99 -15.36 -4.12 -8.49
N LEU A 100 -15.74 -2.89 -8.15
CA LEU A 100 -15.19 -1.70 -8.80
C LEU A 100 -13.70 -1.53 -8.50
N VAL A 101 -13.27 -1.70 -7.24
CA VAL A 101 -11.86 -1.65 -6.85
C VAL A 101 -11.07 -2.74 -7.59
N ALA A 102 -11.55 -3.98 -7.59
CA ALA A 102 -10.91 -5.08 -8.31
C ALA A 102 -10.80 -4.77 -9.81
N GLY A 103 -11.84 -4.22 -10.41
CA GLY A 103 -11.84 -3.85 -11.82
C GLY A 103 -10.82 -2.78 -12.16
N ILE A 104 -10.77 -1.68 -11.41
CA ILE A 104 -9.86 -0.56 -11.72
C ILE A 104 -8.38 -0.86 -11.43
N THR A 105 -8.08 -1.91 -10.68
CA THR A 105 -6.69 -2.36 -10.51
C THR A 105 -6.10 -2.99 -11.78
N GLU A 106 -6.93 -3.44 -12.71
CA GLU A 106 -6.51 -4.14 -13.94
C GLU A 106 -6.94 -3.39 -15.22
N GLN A 107 -7.86 -2.42 -15.14
CA GLN A 107 -8.49 -1.76 -16.29
C GLN A 107 -8.67 -0.26 -16.08
N SER A 108 -9.02 0.46 -17.18
CA SER A 108 -9.42 1.87 -17.08
C SER A 108 -10.80 2.01 -16.42
N TYR A 109 -11.12 3.22 -15.91
CA TYR A 109 -12.45 3.53 -15.39
C TYR A 109 -13.58 3.28 -16.41
N ARG A 110 -13.30 3.45 -17.71
CA ARG A 110 -14.26 3.21 -18.78
C ARG A 110 -14.50 1.72 -18.96
N ASP A 111 -13.43 0.94 -19.07
CA ASP A 111 -13.54 -0.51 -19.27
C ASP A 111 -14.20 -1.18 -18.05
N CYS A 112 -13.84 -0.75 -16.85
CA CYS A 112 -14.46 -1.21 -15.61
C CYS A 112 -15.97 -0.89 -15.59
N ALA A 113 -16.38 0.34 -15.97
CA ALA A 113 -17.78 0.72 -16.05
C ALA A 113 -18.56 -0.11 -17.07
N GLU A 114 -17.96 -0.38 -18.24
CA GLU A 114 -18.54 -1.22 -19.29
C GLU A 114 -18.67 -2.68 -18.84
N GLU A 115 -17.65 -3.22 -18.17
CA GLU A 115 -17.67 -4.59 -17.66
C GLU A 115 -18.75 -4.77 -16.58
N ILE A 116 -18.80 -3.90 -15.57
CA ILE A 116 -19.83 -3.93 -14.51
C ILE A 116 -21.22 -3.82 -15.14
N SER A 117 -21.44 -2.86 -16.07
CA SER A 117 -22.73 -2.70 -16.73
C SER A 117 -23.12 -3.88 -17.62
N ARG A 118 -22.17 -4.65 -18.12
CA ARG A 118 -22.40 -5.83 -18.95
C ARG A 118 -22.62 -7.10 -18.13
N THR A 119 -21.95 -7.25 -16.98
CA THR A 119 -21.91 -8.50 -16.20
C THR A 119 -22.81 -8.50 -14.98
N THR A 120 -23.35 -7.33 -14.60
CA THR A 120 -24.22 -7.16 -13.43
C THR A 120 -25.54 -6.51 -13.83
N GLY A 121 -26.48 -6.39 -12.90
CA GLY A 121 -27.73 -5.63 -13.10
C GLY A 121 -27.56 -4.11 -12.89
N GLN A 122 -26.34 -3.65 -12.54
CA GLN A 122 -26.06 -2.25 -12.27
C GLN A 122 -25.47 -1.56 -13.49
N SER A 123 -26.08 -0.46 -13.92
CA SER A 123 -25.47 0.47 -14.88
C SER A 123 -24.70 1.55 -14.14
N ILE A 124 -23.42 1.72 -14.47
CA ILE A 124 -22.54 2.74 -13.88
C ILE A 124 -21.75 3.45 -14.98
N SER A 125 -21.60 4.76 -14.85
CA SER A 125 -20.75 5.55 -15.76
C SER A 125 -19.29 5.53 -15.31
N PRO A 126 -18.30 5.80 -16.23
CA PRO A 126 -16.90 5.94 -15.85
C PRO A 126 -16.67 6.99 -14.74
N MET A 127 -17.43 8.10 -14.77
CA MET A 127 -17.40 9.10 -13.70
C MET A 127 -17.98 8.56 -12.39
N GLY A 128 -19.00 7.70 -12.45
CA GLY A 128 -19.54 7.03 -11.26
C GLY A 128 -18.52 6.11 -10.61
N VAL A 129 -17.77 5.34 -11.42
CA VAL A 129 -16.66 4.52 -10.92
C VAL A 129 -15.60 5.42 -10.27
N TRP A 130 -15.17 6.49 -10.96
CA TRP A 130 -14.19 7.44 -10.44
C TRP A 130 -14.63 8.04 -9.10
N ASN A 131 -15.88 8.51 -8.96
CA ASN A 131 -16.40 9.06 -7.72
C ASN A 131 -16.34 8.06 -6.55
N VAL A 132 -16.71 6.79 -6.80
CA VAL A 132 -16.62 5.73 -5.78
C VAL A 132 -15.17 5.53 -5.34
N ILE A 133 -14.23 5.48 -6.28
CA ILE A 133 -12.81 5.28 -5.97
C ILE A 133 -12.23 6.48 -5.21
N GLN A 134 -12.62 7.71 -5.56
CA GLN A 134 -12.21 8.90 -4.80
C GLN A 134 -12.71 8.84 -3.35
N SER A 135 -14.00 8.57 -3.14
CA SER A 135 -14.56 8.47 -1.78
C SER A 135 -13.91 7.35 -0.96
N LEU A 136 -13.57 6.22 -1.60
CA LEU A 136 -12.83 5.14 -0.93
C LEU A 136 -11.41 5.56 -0.58
N GLY A 137 -10.73 6.26 -1.52
CA GLY A 137 -9.39 6.77 -1.29
C GLY A 137 -9.34 7.77 -0.14
N GLU A 138 -10.29 8.71 -0.07
CA GLU A 138 -10.43 9.65 1.03
C GLU A 138 -10.63 8.92 2.37
N ALA A 139 -11.53 7.93 2.43
CA ALA A 139 -11.77 7.15 3.64
C ALA A 139 -10.53 6.35 4.10
N VAL A 140 -9.75 5.80 3.15
CA VAL A 140 -8.48 5.13 3.46
C VAL A 140 -7.46 6.13 4.02
N CYS A 141 -7.31 7.29 3.40
CA CYS A 141 -6.41 8.35 3.89
C CYS A 141 -6.80 8.83 5.30
N ASP A 142 -8.10 8.95 5.59
CA ASP A 142 -8.59 9.32 6.92
C ASP A 142 -8.24 8.23 7.96
N ASP A 143 -8.44 6.95 7.63
CA ASP A 143 -8.09 5.83 8.51
C ASP A 143 -6.54 5.77 8.73
N GLU A 144 -5.73 6.02 7.70
CA GLU A 144 -4.26 6.11 7.80
C GLU A 144 -3.82 7.28 8.69
N ASN A 145 -4.39 8.45 8.50
CA ASN A 145 -4.10 9.62 9.34
C ASN A 145 -4.47 9.36 10.80
N LYS A 146 -5.62 8.74 11.05
CA LYS A 146 -6.05 8.35 12.39
C LYS A 146 -5.08 7.36 13.03
N LEU A 147 -4.62 6.36 12.29
CA LEU A 147 -3.63 5.39 12.76
C LEU A 147 -2.32 6.12 13.18
N VAL A 148 -1.86 7.09 12.37
CA VAL A 148 -0.68 7.90 12.70
C VAL A 148 -0.87 8.68 13.99
N GLU A 149 -2.02 9.33 14.17
CA GLU A 149 -2.31 10.10 15.40
C GLU A 149 -2.43 9.19 16.63
N GLU A 150 -3.05 8.04 16.52
CA GLU A 150 -3.15 7.05 17.59
C GLU A 150 -1.78 6.49 17.96
N HIS A 151 -0.90 6.25 16.96
CA HIS A 151 0.48 5.83 17.19
C HIS A 151 1.28 6.90 17.93
N LYS A 152 1.23 8.17 17.51
CA LYS A 152 1.90 9.30 18.18
C LYS A 152 1.41 9.49 19.63
N ALA A 153 0.15 9.19 19.88
CA ALA A 153 -0.44 9.25 21.23
C ALA A 153 -0.09 8.02 22.10
N GLY A 154 0.59 7.01 21.55
CA GLY A 154 0.97 5.80 22.27
C GLY A 154 -0.19 4.82 22.49
N TYR A 155 -1.26 4.92 21.72
CA TYR A 155 -2.43 4.03 21.83
C TYR A 155 -2.30 2.76 20.99
N ILE A 156 -1.34 2.71 20.06
CA ILE A 156 -1.11 1.56 19.21
C ILE A 156 -0.09 0.64 19.86
N LYS A 157 -0.47 -0.63 20.02
CA LYS A 157 0.43 -1.70 20.43
C LYS A 157 0.10 -2.97 19.68
N GLY A 158 0.99 -3.36 18.79
CA GLY A 158 0.91 -4.61 18.04
C GLY A 158 1.01 -5.85 18.93
N LYS A 159 0.57 -6.95 18.40
CA LYS A 159 0.50 -8.23 19.14
C LYS A 159 1.55 -9.25 18.69
N GLU A 160 2.10 -9.06 17.50
CA GLU A 160 3.08 -9.99 16.94
C GLU A 160 4.47 -9.67 17.44
N LYS A 161 5.21 -10.70 17.87
CA LYS A 161 6.60 -10.57 18.28
C LYS A 161 7.51 -10.79 17.08
N ALA A 162 8.44 -9.86 16.87
CA ALA A 162 9.47 -9.94 15.85
C ALA A 162 10.81 -9.51 16.46
N PRO A 163 11.64 -10.44 16.95
CA PRO A 163 12.95 -10.10 17.52
C PRO A 163 13.85 -9.38 16.51
N VAL A 164 13.70 -9.71 15.22
CA VAL A 164 14.32 -9.01 14.09
C VAL A 164 13.21 -8.55 13.14
N LEU A 165 13.23 -7.28 12.80
CA LEU A 165 12.35 -6.71 11.78
C LEU A 165 13.17 -6.35 10.55
N PHE A 166 12.81 -6.93 9.41
CA PHE A 166 13.38 -6.61 8.12
C PHE A 166 12.51 -5.59 7.41
N GLU A 167 13.12 -4.54 6.90
CA GLU A 167 12.43 -3.46 6.22
C GLU A 167 13.09 -3.18 4.87
N GLU A 168 12.29 -2.98 3.85
CA GLU A 168 12.77 -2.57 2.54
C GLU A 168 11.98 -1.36 2.07
N ALA A 169 12.65 -0.39 1.43
CA ALA A 169 11.99 0.81 0.92
C ALA A 169 12.61 1.25 -0.41
N ASP A 170 11.76 1.69 -1.33
CA ASP A 170 12.16 2.21 -2.64
C ASP A 170 11.11 3.16 -3.19
N GLY A 171 11.47 3.92 -4.22
CA GLY A 171 10.61 4.88 -4.89
C GLY A 171 10.34 4.50 -6.34
N VAL A 172 9.09 4.67 -6.79
CA VAL A 172 8.71 4.46 -8.17
C VAL A 172 8.01 5.67 -8.75
N TYR A 173 8.38 6.07 -9.98
CA TYR A 173 7.72 7.18 -10.67
C TYR A 173 6.62 6.68 -11.59
N VAL A 174 5.45 7.32 -11.51
CA VAL A 174 4.30 7.11 -12.40
C VAL A 174 3.99 8.39 -13.16
N ASN A 175 3.39 8.26 -14.35
CA ASN A 175 2.97 9.42 -15.13
C ASN A 175 1.73 10.05 -14.51
N LEU A 176 1.73 11.36 -14.40
CA LEU A 176 0.60 12.14 -13.90
C LEU A 176 -0.10 12.87 -15.04
N GLN A 177 -1.38 13.18 -14.84
CA GLN A 177 -2.19 14.00 -15.72
C GLN A 177 -2.91 15.08 -14.89
N ARG A 178 -3.10 16.25 -15.49
CA ARG A 178 -3.77 17.40 -14.87
C ARG A 178 -3.03 17.97 -13.65
N GLU A 179 -1.80 17.54 -13.43
CA GLU A 179 -0.92 18.01 -12.37
C GLU A 179 0.15 18.98 -12.93
N LYS A 180 0.82 19.72 -12.04
CA LYS A 180 1.91 20.61 -12.45
C LYS A 180 3.16 19.86 -12.93
N GLN A 181 3.31 18.62 -12.49
CA GLN A 181 4.43 17.75 -12.84
C GLN A 181 3.92 16.58 -13.68
N ASP A 182 4.69 16.20 -14.70
CA ASP A 182 4.36 15.06 -15.57
C ASP A 182 4.55 13.71 -14.89
N LYS A 183 5.29 13.67 -13.77
CA LYS A 183 5.58 12.44 -13.02
C LYS A 183 5.46 12.67 -11.52
N GLY A 184 4.89 11.70 -10.82
CA GLY A 184 4.84 11.65 -9.37
C GLY A 184 5.63 10.46 -8.83
N GLY A 185 6.39 10.69 -7.76
CA GLY A 185 7.13 9.64 -7.05
C GLY A 185 6.25 9.00 -5.97
N ILE A 186 5.98 7.72 -6.10
CA ILE A 186 5.34 6.92 -5.06
C ILE A 186 6.44 6.27 -4.23
N LYS A 187 6.40 6.47 -2.92
CA LYS A 187 7.24 5.76 -1.97
C LYS A 187 6.56 4.45 -1.59
N VAL A 188 7.33 3.37 -1.50
CA VAL A 188 6.84 2.06 -1.09
C VAL A 188 7.76 1.53 -0.01
N GLY A 189 7.16 1.00 1.05
CA GLY A 189 7.87 0.33 2.13
C GLY A 189 7.22 -1.00 2.46
N ILE A 190 8.03 -1.98 2.79
CA ILE A 190 7.60 -3.26 3.34
C ILE A 190 8.35 -3.55 4.63
N ALA A 191 7.69 -4.21 5.58
CA ALA A 191 8.30 -4.75 6.79
C ALA A 191 7.81 -6.18 6.99
N TYR A 192 8.68 -7.04 7.54
CA TYR A 192 8.39 -8.46 7.77
C TYR A 192 9.36 -9.05 8.80
N ASP A 193 9.01 -10.17 9.40
CA ASP A 193 9.78 -10.78 10.50
C ASP A 193 10.66 -11.97 10.07
N GLY A 194 10.71 -12.27 8.79
CA GLY A 194 11.56 -13.32 8.23
C GLY A 194 10.93 -14.05 7.05
N TRP A 195 11.50 -15.21 6.73
CA TRP A 195 11.06 -16.02 5.60
C TRP A 195 10.55 -17.38 6.09
N LYS A 196 9.36 -17.74 5.63
CA LYS A 196 8.75 -19.05 5.83
C LYS A 196 9.03 -19.94 4.63
N GLU A 197 9.54 -21.11 4.85
CA GLU A 197 9.71 -22.12 3.79
C GLU A 197 8.33 -22.63 3.33
N THR A 198 8.09 -22.58 2.02
CA THR A 198 6.81 -22.99 1.40
C THR A 198 6.99 -24.17 0.45
N GLY A 199 8.21 -24.66 0.26
CA GLY A 199 8.57 -25.79 -0.57
C GLY A 199 10.08 -25.84 -0.78
N THR A 200 10.59 -26.83 -1.51
CA THR A 200 12.03 -26.95 -1.78
C THR A 200 12.58 -25.69 -2.40
N ASP A 201 13.47 -25.01 -1.69
CA ASP A 201 14.09 -23.72 -2.06
C ASP A 201 13.10 -22.58 -2.34
N ARG A 202 11.86 -22.69 -1.84
CA ARG A 202 10.83 -21.66 -1.98
C ARG A 202 10.51 -21.05 -0.63
N TYR A 203 10.50 -19.72 -0.61
CA TYR A 203 10.27 -18.95 0.59
C TYR A 203 9.27 -17.83 0.34
N SER A 204 8.48 -17.51 1.34
CA SER A 204 7.60 -16.35 1.37
C SER A 204 7.91 -15.48 2.57
N LEU A 205 7.74 -14.18 2.45
CA LEU A 205 7.85 -13.28 3.59
C LEU A 205 6.71 -13.55 4.57
N ASP A 206 7.02 -13.67 5.85
CA ASP A 206 6.04 -13.80 6.93
C ASP A 206 5.75 -12.43 7.55
N GLY A 207 4.57 -12.28 8.11
CA GLY A 207 4.22 -11.08 8.87
C GLY A 207 4.21 -9.77 8.08
N LYS A 208 4.03 -9.75 6.77
CA LYS A 208 4.17 -8.54 5.94
C LYS A 208 3.28 -7.37 6.36
N VAL A 209 3.89 -6.20 6.43
CA VAL A 209 3.26 -4.88 6.42
C VAL A 209 3.69 -4.17 5.14
N VAL A 210 2.77 -3.58 4.41
CA VAL A 210 3.06 -2.88 3.15
C VAL A 210 2.43 -1.50 3.21
N VAL A 211 3.21 -0.47 2.90
CA VAL A 211 2.77 0.92 2.81
C VAL A 211 3.20 1.52 1.48
N ALA A 212 2.37 2.37 0.90
CA ALA A 212 2.70 3.09 -0.32
C ALA A 212 1.97 4.43 -0.36
N GLY A 213 2.60 5.47 -0.90
CA GLY A 213 1.94 6.76 -1.02
C GLY A 213 2.77 7.85 -1.72
N PHE A 214 2.09 8.94 -2.06
CA PHE A 214 2.69 10.15 -2.63
C PHE A 214 3.16 11.16 -1.57
N SER A 215 2.93 10.87 -0.29
CA SER A 215 3.27 11.76 0.83
C SER A 215 4.75 12.16 0.85
N ASN A 216 5.07 13.25 1.53
CA ASN A 216 6.47 13.64 1.75
C ASN A 216 7.21 12.60 2.60
N SER A 217 8.52 12.75 2.75
CA SER A 217 9.37 11.76 3.43
C SER A 217 8.99 11.55 4.90
N LYS A 218 8.64 12.65 5.59
CA LYS A 218 8.27 12.60 7.00
C LYS A 218 6.92 11.92 7.21
N GLU A 219 5.90 12.33 6.46
CA GLU A 219 4.56 11.73 6.53
C GLU A 219 4.58 10.25 6.18
N PHE A 220 5.34 9.87 5.12
CA PHE A 220 5.50 8.48 4.74
C PHE A 220 6.16 7.66 5.85
N HIS A 221 7.19 8.20 6.50
CA HIS A 221 7.85 7.54 7.63
C HIS A 221 6.89 7.37 8.81
N GLU A 222 6.17 8.44 9.20
CA GLU A 222 5.20 8.40 10.30
C GLU A 222 4.12 7.33 10.05
N TYR A 223 3.60 7.24 8.85
CA TYR A 223 2.64 6.21 8.47
C TYR A 223 3.26 4.80 8.48
N ARG A 224 4.47 4.64 7.94
CA ARG A 224 5.19 3.36 7.97
C ARG A 224 5.38 2.87 9.40
N GLU A 225 5.86 3.72 10.31
CA GLU A 225 6.05 3.36 11.71
C GLU A 225 4.73 2.99 12.39
N ALA A 226 3.67 3.75 12.14
CA ALA A 226 2.34 3.46 12.68
C ALA A 226 1.80 2.11 12.19
N ALA A 227 1.92 1.81 10.89
CA ALA A 227 1.48 0.55 10.30
C ALA A 227 2.30 -0.66 10.81
N ILE A 228 3.58 -0.48 11.06
CA ILE A 228 4.44 -1.51 11.68
C ILE A 228 4.01 -1.74 13.13
N ALA A 229 3.83 -0.67 13.90
CA ALA A 229 3.45 -0.73 15.31
C ALA A 229 2.02 -1.25 15.54
N GLU A 230 1.12 -1.11 14.57
CA GLU A 230 -0.21 -1.72 14.62
C GLU A 230 -0.14 -3.25 14.65
N LYS A 231 0.83 -3.81 13.93
CA LYS A 231 1.02 -5.26 13.83
C LYS A 231 1.96 -5.80 14.88
N TYR A 232 3.16 -5.22 14.98
CA TYR A 232 4.25 -5.70 15.80
C TYR A 232 4.34 -5.02 17.16
N ASP A 233 4.65 -5.80 18.20
CA ASP A 233 5.03 -5.27 19.51
C ASP A 233 6.47 -4.74 19.42
N MET A 234 6.62 -3.44 19.21
CA MET A 234 7.91 -2.79 19.01
C MET A 234 8.82 -2.84 20.25
N ASP A 235 8.26 -3.06 21.46
CA ASP A 235 9.04 -3.27 22.68
C ASP A 235 9.80 -4.61 22.66
N GLU A 236 9.36 -5.57 21.86
CA GLU A 236 9.98 -6.90 21.69
C GLU A 236 10.94 -6.96 20.48
N THR A 237 11.03 -5.89 19.68
CA THR A 237 11.93 -5.82 18.52
C THR A 237 13.31 -5.36 18.96
N MET A 238 14.28 -6.27 18.82
CA MET A 238 15.67 -6.04 19.27
C MET A 238 16.56 -5.45 18.16
N ILE A 239 16.28 -5.81 16.91
CA ILE A 239 17.10 -5.42 15.75
C ILE A 239 16.16 -5.05 14.61
N ARG A 240 16.43 -3.91 13.98
CA ARG A 240 15.81 -3.47 12.73
C ARG A 240 16.88 -3.44 11.63
N ILE A 241 16.58 -3.97 10.45
CA ILE A 241 17.48 -3.99 9.29
C ILE A 241 16.72 -3.37 8.11
N MET A 242 17.27 -2.26 7.58
CA MET A 242 16.70 -1.53 6.46
C MET A 242 17.51 -1.76 5.18
N ASN A 243 16.92 -2.34 4.16
CA ASN A 243 17.46 -2.47 2.82
C ASN A 243 16.85 -1.42 1.88
N ALA A 244 17.69 -0.58 1.28
CA ALA A 244 17.23 0.50 0.40
C ALA A 244 18.32 1.00 -0.55
N ASP A 245 17.93 1.87 -1.50
CA ASP A 245 18.81 2.47 -2.51
C ASP A 245 19.81 3.52 -1.98
N GLY A 246 19.73 3.84 -0.68
CA GLY A 246 20.57 4.86 -0.04
C GLY A 246 20.07 6.29 -0.18
N ALA A 247 18.84 6.48 -0.64
CA ALA A 247 18.22 7.80 -0.74
C ALA A 247 18.06 8.47 0.65
N GLU A 248 18.30 9.77 0.70
CA GLU A 248 18.23 10.55 1.94
C GLU A 248 16.86 10.48 2.63
N TRP A 249 15.79 10.36 1.86
CA TRP A 249 14.43 10.29 2.41
C TRP A 249 14.17 9.03 3.24
N ILE A 250 15.01 7.98 3.07
CA ILE A 250 14.95 6.76 3.88
C ILE A 250 15.89 6.89 5.07
N LYS A 251 17.13 7.33 4.84
CA LYS A 251 18.17 7.42 5.88
C LYS A 251 17.88 8.47 6.94
N ASN A 252 17.43 9.66 6.53
CA ASN A 252 17.25 10.79 7.44
C ASN A 252 16.08 10.64 8.42
N VAL A 253 15.22 9.65 8.20
CA VAL A 253 14.02 9.39 9.02
C VAL A 253 14.05 8.01 9.69
N SER A 254 15.05 7.19 9.40
CA SER A 254 15.22 5.90 10.07
C SER A 254 15.76 6.08 11.48
N ASP A 255 15.35 5.17 12.38
CA ASP A 255 15.90 5.12 13.73
C ASP A 255 17.44 4.97 13.66
N PRO A 256 18.21 5.75 14.41
CA PRO A 256 19.69 5.65 14.43
C PRO A 256 20.23 4.25 14.72
N ASP A 257 19.47 3.44 15.44
CA ASP A 257 19.86 2.06 15.78
C ASP A 257 19.51 1.05 14.66
N THR A 258 18.83 1.50 13.59
CA THR A 258 18.50 0.66 12.44
C THR A 258 19.75 0.33 11.63
N ILE A 259 20.00 -0.96 11.41
CA ILE A 259 21.11 -1.45 10.58
C ILE A 259 20.78 -1.22 9.12
N PHE A 260 21.43 -0.25 8.50
CA PHE A 260 21.24 0.04 7.08
C PHE A 260 22.04 -0.93 6.20
N GLN A 261 21.44 -1.39 5.10
CA GLN A 261 22.05 -2.15 4.01
C GLN A 261 21.72 -1.48 2.69
N LEU A 262 22.72 -1.29 1.83
CA LEU A 262 22.48 -0.84 0.46
C LEU A 262 21.95 -1.99 -0.38
N ASP A 263 20.82 -1.77 -1.01
CA ASP A 263 20.17 -2.80 -1.84
C ASP A 263 21.15 -3.33 -2.91
N PRO A 264 21.41 -4.65 -2.94
CA PRO A 264 22.31 -5.27 -3.90
C PRO A 264 21.95 -4.99 -5.37
N PHE A 265 20.66 -4.88 -5.71
CA PHE A 265 20.24 -4.54 -7.07
C PHE A 265 20.71 -3.14 -7.45
N HIS A 266 20.44 -2.13 -6.61
CA HIS A 266 20.84 -0.74 -6.84
C HIS A 266 22.38 -0.59 -6.81
N ARG A 267 23.07 -1.26 -5.89
CA ARG A 267 24.53 -1.31 -5.85
C ARG A 267 25.11 -1.83 -7.16
N ASN A 268 24.65 -2.99 -7.62
CA ASN A 268 25.17 -3.64 -8.83
C ASN A 268 24.78 -2.86 -10.10
N LYS A 269 23.62 -2.21 -10.11
CA LYS A 269 23.20 -1.32 -11.19
C LYS A 269 24.14 -0.12 -11.29
N ALA A 270 24.44 0.55 -10.17
CA ALA A 270 25.35 1.70 -10.14
C ALA A 270 26.75 1.33 -10.64
N ILE A 271 27.28 0.15 -10.28
CA ILE A 271 28.55 -0.36 -10.81
C ILE A 271 28.49 -0.47 -12.34
N LYS A 272 27.47 -1.14 -12.89
CA LYS A 272 27.32 -1.35 -14.34
C LYS A 272 27.12 -0.07 -15.14
N GLU A 273 26.46 0.93 -14.55
CA GLU A 273 26.25 2.23 -15.18
C GLU A 273 27.50 3.11 -15.19
N ALA A 274 28.36 2.96 -14.17
CA ALA A 274 29.56 3.75 -14.02
C ALA A 274 30.79 3.15 -14.72
N ILE A 275 30.90 1.83 -14.73
CA ILE A 275 32.10 1.09 -15.18
C ILE A 275 31.80 0.37 -16.49
N PRO A 276 32.36 0.78 -17.64
CA PRO A 276 32.13 0.13 -18.93
C PRO A 276 32.96 -1.15 -19.13
N HIS A 277 34.02 -1.37 -18.32
CA HIS A 277 34.96 -2.45 -18.50
C HIS A 277 34.61 -3.69 -17.67
N PRO A 278 34.23 -4.84 -18.29
CA PRO A 278 33.82 -6.04 -17.56
C PRO A 278 34.83 -6.59 -16.57
N GLU A 279 36.13 -6.39 -16.85
CA GLU A 279 37.21 -6.82 -15.95
C GLU A 279 37.20 -6.00 -14.65
N ALA A 280 37.09 -4.68 -14.74
CA ALA A 280 37.01 -3.82 -13.57
C ALA A 280 35.71 -4.08 -12.75
N ILE A 281 34.59 -4.41 -13.41
CA ILE A 281 33.36 -4.84 -12.71
C ILE A 281 33.64 -6.13 -11.92
N ARG A 282 34.35 -7.11 -12.50
CA ARG A 282 34.71 -8.35 -11.80
C ARG A 282 35.58 -8.06 -10.59
N ASP A 283 36.63 -7.22 -10.76
CA ASP A 283 37.53 -6.86 -9.67
C ASP A 283 36.76 -6.17 -8.51
N ILE A 284 35.83 -5.27 -8.81
CA ILE A 284 34.95 -4.64 -7.82
C ILE A 284 34.16 -5.71 -7.04
N HIS A 285 33.56 -6.69 -7.73
CA HIS A 285 32.82 -7.77 -7.06
C HIS A 285 33.77 -8.65 -6.23
N GLU A 286 35.00 -8.91 -6.66
CA GLU A 286 36.00 -9.64 -5.86
C GLU A 286 36.33 -8.93 -4.55
N TYR A 287 36.48 -7.60 -4.53
CA TYR A 287 36.66 -6.83 -3.29
C TYR A 287 35.43 -6.93 -2.37
N LEU A 288 34.21 -6.83 -2.92
CA LEU A 288 33.01 -7.01 -2.14
C LEU A 288 32.90 -8.42 -1.55
N ASP A 289 33.16 -9.46 -2.34
CA ASP A 289 33.09 -10.86 -1.90
C ASP A 289 34.16 -11.17 -0.81
N ARG A 290 35.31 -10.49 -0.85
CA ARG A 290 36.36 -10.58 0.19
C ARG A 290 36.06 -9.68 1.39
N GLN A 291 34.98 -8.88 1.35
CA GLN A 291 34.64 -7.89 2.38
C GLN A 291 35.74 -6.82 2.58
N ASP A 292 36.59 -6.61 1.55
CA ASP A 292 37.67 -5.63 1.57
C ASP A 292 37.18 -4.28 1.04
N ILE A 293 36.49 -3.55 1.90
CA ILE A 293 35.89 -2.25 1.52
C ILE A 293 36.97 -1.17 1.33
N ASP A 294 38.07 -1.22 2.10
CA ASP A 294 39.18 -0.26 1.94
C ASP A 294 39.86 -0.48 0.59
N GLY A 295 40.19 -1.75 0.27
CA GLY A 295 40.78 -2.11 -1.03
C GLY A 295 39.85 -1.78 -2.19
N LEU A 296 38.54 -1.89 -2.03
CA LEU A 296 37.56 -1.46 -3.05
C LEU A 296 37.72 0.04 -3.36
N PHE A 297 37.79 0.89 -2.34
CA PHE A 297 37.96 2.33 -2.56
C PHE A 297 39.30 2.68 -3.18
N ASP A 298 40.39 2.04 -2.73
CA ASP A 298 41.73 2.20 -3.32
C ASP A 298 41.72 1.80 -4.80
N PHE A 299 41.06 0.69 -5.14
CA PHE A 299 40.89 0.24 -6.53
C PHE A 299 40.11 1.25 -7.36
N LEU A 300 38.96 1.74 -6.86
CA LEU A 300 38.13 2.71 -7.57
C LEU A 300 38.85 4.04 -7.80
N ASP A 301 39.64 4.51 -6.85
CA ASP A 301 40.46 5.72 -7.00
C ASP A 301 41.59 5.51 -8.00
N ALA A 302 42.30 4.37 -7.99
CA ALA A 302 43.29 4.01 -8.98
C ALA A 302 42.68 3.90 -10.39
N TYR A 303 41.54 3.25 -10.51
CA TYR A 303 40.79 3.11 -11.75
C TYR A 303 40.42 4.50 -12.31
N LYS A 304 39.83 5.36 -11.49
CA LYS A 304 39.47 6.75 -11.86
C LYS A 304 40.68 7.52 -12.40
N ASN A 305 41.86 7.39 -11.76
CA ASN A 305 43.07 8.09 -12.17
C ASN A 305 43.65 7.52 -13.48
N SER A 306 43.26 6.36 -13.94
CA SER A 306 43.66 5.75 -15.21
C SER A 306 42.78 6.18 -16.40
N ILE A 307 41.60 6.79 -16.15
CA ILE A 307 40.66 7.20 -17.16
C ILE A 307 41.08 8.49 -17.83
N SER A 308 40.97 8.55 -19.17
CA SER A 308 41.25 9.74 -19.98
C SER A 308 39.96 10.42 -20.48
N ASP A 309 38.79 9.77 -20.35
CA ASP A 309 37.51 10.28 -20.77
C ASP A 309 36.82 11.01 -19.59
N ASP A 310 36.53 12.28 -19.79
CA ASP A 310 35.92 13.12 -18.74
C ASP A 310 34.52 12.65 -18.31
N GLU A 311 33.71 12.12 -19.23
CA GLU A 311 32.38 11.62 -18.90
C GLU A 311 32.46 10.32 -18.07
N GLU A 312 33.38 9.44 -18.42
CA GLU A 312 33.63 8.21 -17.65
C GLU A 312 34.16 8.56 -16.26
N MET A 313 35.12 9.48 -16.17
CA MET A 313 35.69 9.96 -14.90
C MET A 313 34.60 10.53 -13.98
N GLU A 314 33.64 11.29 -14.55
CA GLU A 314 32.52 11.83 -13.78
C GLU A 314 31.58 10.73 -13.28
N ARG A 315 31.26 9.70 -14.12
CA ARG A 315 30.44 8.55 -13.71
C ARG A 315 31.09 7.79 -12.56
N VAL A 316 32.39 7.50 -12.66
CA VAL A 316 33.15 6.80 -11.60
C VAL A 316 33.23 7.65 -10.32
N SER A 317 33.39 8.97 -10.45
CA SER A 317 33.38 9.87 -9.29
C SER A 317 32.05 9.86 -8.55
N ARG A 318 30.94 9.79 -9.29
CA ARG A 318 29.60 9.63 -8.72
C ARG A 318 29.44 8.29 -8.02
N LEU A 319 29.95 7.20 -8.59
CA LEU A 319 29.93 5.88 -7.95
C LEU A 319 30.72 5.88 -6.64
N ILE A 320 31.93 6.44 -6.62
CA ILE A 320 32.76 6.56 -5.41
C ILE A 320 32.00 7.35 -4.33
N THR A 321 31.40 8.49 -4.69
CA THR A 321 30.61 9.29 -3.75
C THR A 321 29.40 8.52 -3.23
N TYR A 322 28.69 7.82 -4.10
CA TYR A 322 27.53 6.99 -3.73
C TYR A 322 27.94 5.87 -2.75
N PHE A 323 29.07 5.19 -3.02
CA PHE A 323 29.58 4.16 -2.13
C PHE A 323 30.09 4.73 -0.80
N ALA A 324 30.76 5.88 -0.83
CA ALA A 324 31.22 6.54 0.39
C ALA A 324 30.06 6.93 1.31
N ASN A 325 28.98 7.47 0.74
CA ASN A 325 27.77 7.82 1.48
C ASN A 325 27.02 6.61 2.04
N ASN A 326 27.30 5.40 1.54
CA ASN A 326 26.65 4.15 1.92
C ASN A 326 27.65 3.11 2.45
N ARG A 327 28.85 3.54 2.86
CA ARG A 327 29.96 2.66 3.18
C ARG A 327 29.60 1.52 4.14
N ASP A 328 28.92 1.84 5.24
CA ASP A 328 28.56 0.87 6.28
C ASP A 328 27.51 -0.15 5.80
N GLY A 329 26.78 0.17 4.73
CA GLY A 329 25.75 -0.68 4.15
C GLY A 329 26.18 -1.42 2.88
N LEU A 330 27.41 -1.28 2.40
CA LEU A 330 27.87 -1.91 1.15
C LEU A 330 27.83 -3.44 1.19
N LEU A 331 28.07 -4.02 2.36
CA LEU A 331 27.96 -5.46 2.58
C LEU A 331 26.58 -5.85 3.10
N PRO A 332 26.03 -6.99 2.69
CA PRO A 332 24.80 -7.52 3.26
C PRO A 332 24.96 -7.75 4.77
N TYR A 333 23.86 -7.61 5.50
CA TYR A 333 23.85 -7.80 6.96
C TYR A 333 24.36 -9.20 7.36
N THR A 334 24.11 -10.21 6.52
CA THR A 334 24.57 -11.60 6.72
C THR A 334 26.12 -11.75 6.72
N GLU A 335 26.80 -10.83 6.06
CA GLU A 335 28.28 -10.83 5.95
C GLU A 335 28.97 -9.93 6.98
N ARG A 336 28.19 -9.15 7.75
CA ARG A 336 28.74 -8.17 8.71
C ARG A 336 28.96 -8.72 10.12
N GLY A 337 28.84 -10.04 10.32
CA GLY A 337 29.04 -10.69 11.61
C GLY A 337 27.96 -10.33 12.67
N ILE A 338 26.83 -9.79 12.25
CA ILE A 338 25.73 -9.42 13.12
C ILE A 338 25.07 -10.67 13.68
N LYS A 339 25.04 -10.78 15.02
CA LYS A 339 24.36 -11.89 15.69
C LYS A 339 22.89 -11.57 15.83
N LEU A 340 22.07 -12.24 15.04
CA LEU A 340 20.63 -12.09 15.12
C LEU A 340 20.05 -13.01 16.21
N PRO A 341 19.07 -12.54 17.00
CA PRO A 341 18.32 -13.39 17.91
C PRO A 341 17.52 -14.45 17.14
N ALA A 342 17.32 -15.61 17.75
CA ALA A 342 16.44 -16.64 17.18
C ALA A 342 14.98 -16.15 17.24
N ASN A 343 14.19 -16.59 16.27
CA ASN A 343 12.74 -16.38 16.34
C ASN A 343 12.04 -17.67 16.80
N ASP A 344 10.91 -17.49 17.50
CA ASP A 344 10.11 -18.59 18.03
C ASP A 344 9.14 -19.18 16.98
N LYS A 345 9.04 -18.57 15.80
CA LYS A 345 8.11 -18.96 14.72
C LYS A 345 8.68 -19.99 13.75
N GLY A 346 9.97 -20.35 13.90
CA GLY A 346 10.68 -21.25 12.98
C GLY A 346 10.97 -20.62 11.62
N LEU A 347 11.00 -19.28 11.53
CA LEU A 347 11.37 -18.56 10.33
C LEU A 347 12.88 -18.61 10.11
N VAL A 348 13.31 -18.54 8.87
CA VAL A 348 14.72 -18.39 8.50
C VAL A 348 15.02 -16.94 8.17
N TYR A 349 16.26 -16.52 8.44
CA TYR A 349 16.78 -15.21 8.06
C TYR A 349 17.66 -15.36 6.81
N ARG A 350 17.37 -14.59 5.78
CA ARG A 350 17.98 -14.70 4.45
C ARG A 350 18.39 -13.33 3.94
N ASP A 351 19.17 -13.32 2.85
CA ASP A 351 19.49 -12.07 2.17
C ASP A 351 18.24 -11.34 1.70
N MET A 352 18.26 -10.02 1.88
CA MET A 352 17.21 -9.10 1.49
C MET A 352 17.32 -8.73 0.00
N GLY A 353 16.32 -8.05 -0.55
CA GLY A 353 16.30 -7.62 -1.96
C GLY A 353 15.05 -8.06 -2.68
N THR A 354 13.91 -8.05 -1.98
CA THR A 354 12.60 -8.42 -2.55
C THR A 354 11.86 -7.20 -3.11
N MET A 355 12.36 -5.99 -2.86
CA MET A 355 11.66 -4.73 -3.12
C MET A 355 11.32 -4.52 -4.60
N GLU A 356 12.21 -4.83 -5.53
CA GLU A 356 11.95 -4.73 -6.98
C GLU A 356 10.70 -5.54 -7.41
N ASN A 357 10.56 -6.76 -6.88
CA ASN A 357 9.39 -7.59 -7.16
C ASN A 357 8.10 -6.99 -6.56
N TYR A 358 8.20 -6.36 -5.38
CA TYR A 358 7.07 -5.68 -4.75
C TYR A 358 6.70 -4.39 -5.49
N ILE A 359 7.66 -3.56 -5.88
CA ILE A 359 7.42 -2.39 -6.74
C ILE A 359 6.67 -2.81 -8.01
N TRP A 360 7.11 -3.90 -8.66
CA TRP A 360 6.44 -4.38 -9.85
C TRP A 360 5.01 -4.87 -9.57
N SER A 361 4.84 -5.72 -8.56
CA SER A 361 3.56 -6.37 -8.27
C SER A 361 2.52 -5.43 -7.66
N ILE A 362 2.94 -4.44 -6.86
CA ILE A 362 2.03 -3.51 -6.18
C ILE A 362 1.72 -2.31 -7.07
N ILE A 363 2.74 -1.68 -7.64
CA ILE A 363 2.60 -0.40 -8.34
C ILE A 363 2.74 -0.55 -9.86
N ALA A 364 3.89 -1.05 -10.34
CA ALA A 364 4.20 -0.95 -11.76
C ALA A 364 3.22 -1.72 -12.64
N LYS A 365 2.83 -2.92 -12.23
CA LYS A 365 1.84 -3.73 -12.95
C LYS A 365 0.49 -3.01 -13.07
N ARG A 366 0.11 -2.17 -12.12
CA ARG A 366 -1.19 -1.49 -12.09
C ARG A 366 -1.13 -0.06 -12.63
N MET A 367 -0.05 0.65 -12.35
CA MET A 367 0.04 2.09 -12.59
C MET A 367 0.94 2.47 -13.77
N LYS A 368 1.73 1.53 -14.34
CA LYS A 368 2.66 1.79 -15.46
C LYS A 368 2.28 1.06 -16.76
N HIS A 369 1.12 0.40 -16.80
CA HIS A 369 0.64 -0.29 -17.99
C HIS A 369 -0.06 0.65 -18.98
N ASN A 370 0.01 0.29 -20.27
CA ASN A 370 -0.80 0.87 -21.36
C ASN A 370 -0.83 2.39 -21.43
N HIS A 371 0.30 3.05 -21.16
CA HIS A 371 0.38 4.53 -21.15
C HIS A 371 -0.59 5.19 -20.17
N THR A 372 -0.89 4.54 -19.07
CA THR A 372 -1.74 5.11 -18.02
C THR A 372 -1.08 6.35 -17.40
N SER A 373 -1.89 7.33 -17.06
CA SER A 373 -1.51 8.50 -16.27
C SER A 373 -2.59 8.77 -15.22
N TRP A 374 -2.15 9.26 -14.08
CA TRP A 374 -2.96 9.35 -12.87
C TRP A 374 -3.13 10.80 -12.42
N SER A 375 -4.21 11.12 -11.75
CA SER A 375 -4.34 12.36 -10.95
C SER A 375 -4.18 12.00 -9.47
N ILE A 376 -3.49 12.85 -8.75
CA ILE A 376 -3.29 12.72 -7.30
C ILE A 376 -4.49 13.32 -6.58
#